data_90df9b5a598c902d36473a4ad86b84cd
#
_entry.id   90df9b5a598c902d36473a4ad86b84cd
#
_cell.length_a   1.000
_cell.length_b   1.000
_cell.length_c   1.000
_cell.angle_alpha   90.00
_cell.angle_beta   90.00
_cell.angle_gamma   90.00
#
_symmetry.space_group_name_H-M   'P 1'
#
loop_
_entity.id
_entity.type
_entity.pdbx_description
1 polymer ?
#
loop_
_entity_poly.entity_id
_entity_poly.type
_entity_poly.pdbx_seq_one_letter_code
_entity_poly.pdbx_strand_id
1 'polypeptide(L)'
;APFHMGFYHLDWLTRMAQPDLLRTYPLWRIALFGELADLAFRTGHDYWGWRFLGWGLHYVGDLTQPYHAVPLPGVSTFDGLLLVARGQTGEAIQLVSNRHGVIESYQYHRLTRALVAGDWSAPILLAVSAQPTDTPLSYDAMVHALTAESVEAAASFDAVIEANVPERFVSDPDFEWTGSGYESGVVEHVLDQKGPVAVKRLDNAVIVQLQRFSVVAS
;
A
#
# COMPACT_ATOMS: atom_id res chain seq x y z
N ALA A 1 7.37 10.08 -0.29
CA ALA A 1 7.23 10.93 -1.48
C ALA A 1 5.77 11.34 -1.65
N PRO A 2 5.44 12.64 -1.79
CA PRO A 2 4.05 13.13 -1.76
C PRO A 2 3.19 12.64 -2.95
N PHE A 3 3.80 12.06 -3.96
CA PHE A 3 3.09 11.59 -5.16
C PHE A 3 2.30 10.30 -4.93
N HIS A 4 2.71 9.46 -4.00
CA HIS A 4 2.13 8.15 -3.71
C HIS A 4 1.34 8.15 -2.39
N MET A 5 1.62 9.11 -1.49
CA MET A 5 0.99 9.15 -0.17
C MET A 5 -0.34 9.88 -0.22
N GLY A 6 -1.37 9.24 0.35
CA GLY A 6 -2.73 9.75 0.43
C GLY A 6 -3.14 10.09 1.88
N PHE A 7 -2.44 11.01 2.51
CA PHE A 7 -2.67 11.40 3.91
C PHE A 7 -3.89 12.31 4.08
N TYR A 8 -5.04 11.92 3.52
CA TYR A 8 -6.26 12.75 3.50
C TYR A 8 -6.96 12.82 4.86
N HIS A 9 -6.74 11.83 5.75
CA HIS A 9 -7.45 11.66 7.03
C HIS A 9 -6.56 11.92 8.26
N LEU A 10 -5.52 12.74 8.11
CA LEU A 10 -4.69 13.15 9.26
C LEU A 10 -5.52 13.90 10.28
N ASP A 11 -5.28 13.62 11.56
CA ASP A 11 -5.84 14.41 12.65
C ASP A 11 -5.28 15.84 12.68
N TRP A 12 -5.96 16.74 13.40
CA TRP A 12 -5.62 18.16 13.40
C TRP A 12 -4.25 18.47 14.04
N LEU A 13 -3.83 17.68 15.05
CA LEU A 13 -2.52 17.86 15.69
C LEU A 13 -1.39 17.50 14.73
N THR A 14 -1.50 16.37 14.04
CA THR A 14 -0.53 15.96 13.00
C THR A 14 -0.47 17.00 11.88
N ARG A 15 -1.61 17.53 11.43
CA ARG A 15 -1.66 18.60 10.41
C ARG A 15 -0.92 19.87 10.84
N MET A 16 -1.07 20.26 12.11
CA MET A 16 -0.37 21.42 12.66
C MET A 16 1.14 21.19 12.83
N ALA A 17 1.52 20.00 13.31
CA ALA A 17 2.92 19.67 13.58
C ALA A 17 3.73 19.41 12.29
N GLN A 18 3.08 18.86 11.25
CA GLN A 18 3.72 18.42 10.01
C GLN A 18 2.90 18.84 8.78
N PRO A 19 2.79 20.14 8.47
CA PRO A 19 1.95 20.65 7.39
C PRO A 19 2.38 20.16 5.99
N ASP A 20 3.62 19.75 5.82
CA ASP A 20 4.13 19.20 4.54
C ASP A 20 3.50 17.85 4.17
N LEU A 21 2.96 17.11 5.14
CA LEU A 21 2.21 15.86 4.89
C LEU A 21 0.89 16.11 4.15
N LEU A 22 0.39 17.34 4.15
CA LEU A 22 -0.83 17.71 3.40
C LEU A 22 -0.58 17.84 1.89
N ARG A 23 0.68 17.87 1.46
CA ARG A 23 1.05 17.93 0.05
C ARG A 23 0.98 16.52 -0.55
N THR A 24 -0.21 16.11 -0.95
CA THR A 24 -0.50 14.78 -1.49
C THR A 24 -1.15 14.89 -2.87
N TYR A 25 -0.75 14.04 -3.81
CA TYR A 25 -1.11 14.16 -5.22
C TYR A 25 -1.85 12.96 -5.84
N PRO A 26 -2.16 11.84 -5.14
CA PRO A 26 -2.80 10.69 -5.77
C PRO A 26 -4.12 11.03 -6.45
N LEU A 27 -5.01 11.81 -5.83
CA LEU A 27 -6.27 12.25 -6.45
C LEU A 27 -6.05 12.92 -7.80
N TRP A 28 -5.12 13.87 -7.85
CA TRP A 28 -4.80 14.56 -9.10
C TRP A 28 -4.21 13.61 -10.15
N ARG A 29 -3.36 12.66 -9.74
CA ARG A 29 -2.75 11.66 -10.63
C ARG A 29 -3.79 10.69 -11.18
N ILE A 30 -4.69 10.20 -10.35
CA ILE A 30 -5.77 9.30 -10.75
C ILE A 30 -6.67 10.00 -11.79
N ALA A 31 -7.12 11.23 -11.50
CA ALA A 31 -7.93 12.01 -12.42
C ALA A 31 -7.20 12.26 -13.75
N LEU A 32 -5.95 12.73 -13.70
CA LEU A 32 -5.15 13.00 -14.89
C LEU A 32 -5.00 11.76 -15.78
N PHE A 33 -4.63 10.61 -15.20
CA PHE A 33 -4.42 9.40 -15.97
C PHE A 33 -5.72 8.78 -16.45
N GLY A 34 -6.82 8.94 -15.71
CA GLY A 34 -8.15 8.55 -16.17
C GLY A 34 -8.59 9.35 -17.40
N GLU A 35 -8.43 10.67 -17.37
CA GLU A 35 -8.74 11.53 -18.52
C GLU A 35 -7.85 11.25 -19.75
N LEU A 36 -6.56 11.01 -19.54
CA LEU A 36 -5.64 10.66 -20.61
C LEU A 36 -5.96 9.28 -21.21
N ALA A 37 -6.37 8.32 -20.39
CA ALA A 37 -6.79 6.99 -20.85
C ALA A 37 -8.07 7.11 -21.73
N ASP A 38 -9.07 7.84 -21.24
CA ASP A 38 -10.30 8.09 -21.98
C ASP A 38 -10.04 8.80 -23.32
N LEU A 39 -9.22 9.85 -23.33
CA LEU A 39 -8.81 10.54 -24.55
C LEU A 39 -8.12 9.57 -25.54
N ALA A 40 -7.18 8.76 -25.06
CA ALA A 40 -6.45 7.83 -25.89
C ALA A 40 -7.38 6.77 -26.51
N PHE A 41 -8.30 6.19 -25.74
CA PHE A 41 -9.28 5.22 -26.26
C PHE A 41 -10.22 5.87 -27.29
N ARG A 42 -10.75 7.05 -27.00
CA ARG A 42 -11.65 7.78 -27.95
C ARG A 42 -10.95 8.17 -29.26
N THR A 43 -9.63 8.31 -29.25
CA THR A 43 -8.86 8.69 -30.45
C THR A 43 -8.19 7.48 -31.12
N GLY A 44 -8.50 6.24 -30.71
CA GLY A 44 -7.98 5.02 -31.31
C GLY A 44 -6.52 4.70 -30.96
N HIS A 45 -6.05 5.22 -29.85
CA HIS A 45 -4.67 4.97 -29.34
C HIS A 45 -4.69 3.99 -28.19
N ASP A 46 -5.22 2.78 -28.38
CA ASP A 46 -5.50 1.79 -27.33
C ASP A 46 -4.27 1.44 -26.47
N TYR A 47 -3.08 1.33 -27.08
CA TYR A 47 -1.84 1.08 -26.32
C TYR A 47 -1.63 2.14 -25.25
N TRP A 48 -1.80 3.42 -25.57
CA TRP A 48 -1.64 4.52 -24.62
C TRP A 48 -2.82 4.56 -23.64
N GLY A 49 -4.03 4.23 -24.09
CA GLY A 49 -5.18 4.10 -23.20
C GLY A 49 -4.92 3.13 -22.05
N TRP A 50 -4.48 1.92 -22.39
CA TRP A 50 -4.13 0.92 -21.37
C TRP A 50 -2.93 1.32 -20.49
N ARG A 51 -1.93 2.01 -21.05
CA ARG A 51 -0.80 2.51 -20.28
C ARG A 51 -1.22 3.57 -19.26
N PHE A 52 -1.99 4.55 -19.67
CA PHE A 52 -2.49 5.59 -18.77
C PHE A 52 -3.42 5.02 -17.70
N LEU A 53 -4.32 4.12 -18.09
CA LEU A 53 -5.18 3.42 -17.14
C LEU A 53 -4.34 2.68 -16.08
N GLY A 54 -3.32 1.92 -16.49
CA GLY A 54 -2.42 1.24 -15.58
C GLY A 54 -1.69 2.19 -14.63
N TRP A 55 -1.27 3.37 -15.10
CA TRP A 55 -0.65 4.37 -14.24
C TRP A 55 -1.65 5.00 -13.26
N GLY A 56 -2.92 5.20 -13.65
CA GLY A 56 -3.98 5.63 -12.73
C GLY A 56 -4.26 4.58 -11.66
N LEU A 57 -4.41 3.32 -12.07
CA LEU A 57 -4.66 2.18 -11.18
C LEU A 57 -3.52 1.94 -10.19
N HIS A 58 -2.27 2.27 -10.53
CA HIS A 58 -1.16 2.23 -9.59
C HIS A 58 -1.45 3.12 -8.36
N TYR A 59 -1.87 4.37 -8.57
CA TYR A 59 -2.22 5.27 -7.45
C TYR A 59 -3.47 4.83 -6.69
N VAL A 60 -4.43 4.19 -7.37
CA VAL A 60 -5.57 3.57 -6.67
C VAL A 60 -5.09 2.43 -5.76
N GLY A 61 -4.15 1.60 -6.24
CA GLY A 61 -3.53 0.55 -5.46
C GLY A 61 -2.78 1.09 -4.23
N ASP A 62 -2.00 2.17 -4.42
CA ASP A 62 -1.30 2.85 -3.33
C ASP A 62 -2.27 3.25 -2.20
N LEU A 63 -3.44 3.80 -2.54
CA LEU A 63 -4.42 4.26 -1.54
C LEU A 63 -5.07 3.12 -0.75
N THR A 64 -5.02 1.88 -1.23
CA THR A 64 -5.45 0.71 -0.47
C THR A 64 -4.39 0.18 0.49
N GLN A 65 -3.16 0.66 0.35
CA GLN A 65 -2.03 0.28 1.20
C GLN A 65 -1.97 1.19 2.44
N PRO A 66 -2.10 0.65 3.66
CA PRO A 66 -2.12 1.46 4.88
C PRO A 66 -0.92 2.38 5.08
N TYR A 67 0.28 1.96 4.65
CA TYR A 67 1.49 2.80 4.72
C TYR A 67 1.46 4.02 3.80
N HIS A 68 0.60 4.02 2.78
CA HIS A 68 0.36 5.20 1.96
C HIS A 68 -0.70 6.14 2.54
N ALA A 69 -1.53 5.68 3.50
CA ALA A 69 -2.62 6.46 4.09
C ALA A 69 -2.28 7.04 5.47
N VAL A 70 -1.32 6.43 6.20
CA VAL A 70 -0.91 6.83 7.55
C VAL A 70 0.62 6.94 7.62
N PRO A 71 1.17 8.07 8.10
CA PRO A 71 2.62 8.27 8.18
C PRO A 71 3.33 7.27 9.09
N LEU A 72 2.74 6.93 10.23
CA LEU A 72 3.26 6.00 11.23
C LEU A 72 2.14 5.05 11.70
N PRO A 73 1.82 3.99 10.93
CA PRO A 73 0.84 3.00 11.34
C PRO A 73 1.15 2.38 12.71
N GLY A 74 0.13 2.18 13.54
CA GLY A 74 0.30 1.63 14.88
C GLY A 74 0.80 2.62 15.94
N VAL A 75 1.22 3.82 15.56
CA VAL A 75 1.68 4.87 16.48
C VAL A 75 0.57 5.90 16.68
N SER A 76 0.19 6.15 17.94
CA SER A 76 -0.79 7.18 18.24
C SER A 76 -0.23 8.58 17.93
N THR A 77 -1.11 9.56 17.68
CA THR A 77 -0.68 10.97 17.47
C THR A 77 0.16 11.49 18.62
N PHE A 78 -0.20 11.14 19.87
CA PHE A 78 0.55 11.57 21.05
C PHE A 78 1.96 10.94 21.09
N ASP A 79 2.06 9.63 20.81
CA ASP A 79 3.36 8.95 20.75
C ASP A 79 4.21 9.48 19.58
N GLY A 80 3.61 9.78 18.45
CA GLY A 80 4.26 10.42 17.31
C GLY A 80 4.87 11.78 17.67
N LEU A 81 4.12 12.63 18.38
CA LEU A 81 4.62 13.91 18.90
C LEU A 81 5.77 13.72 19.91
N LEU A 82 5.69 12.68 20.72
CA LEU A 82 6.75 12.33 21.68
C LEU A 82 8.02 11.86 20.97
N LEU A 83 7.91 11.10 19.89
CA LEU A 83 9.04 10.72 19.02
C LEU A 83 9.72 11.96 18.42
N VAL A 84 8.93 12.92 17.94
CA VAL A 84 9.46 14.21 17.45
C VAL A 84 10.23 14.95 18.56
N ALA A 85 9.62 15.08 19.74
CA ALA A 85 10.23 15.77 20.87
C ALA A 85 11.54 15.10 21.37
N ARG A 86 11.67 13.78 21.20
CA ARG A 86 12.86 13.00 21.58
C ARG A 86 13.91 12.89 20.48
N GLY A 87 13.63 13.40 19.28
CA GLY A 87 14.52 13.26 18.12
C GLY A 87 14.58 11.82 17.54
N GLN A 88 13.62 10.96 17.87
CA GLN A 88 13.56 9.54 17.46
C GLN A 88 12.73 9.32 16.18
N THR A 89 12.31 10.37 15.52
CA THR A 89 11.47 10.29 14.31
C THR A 89 12.17 9.53 13.17
N GLY A 90 13.50 9.66 13.04
CA GLY A 90 14.28 8.98 12.00
C GLY A 90 14.18 7.46 12.09
N GLU A 91 14.38 6.90 13.30
CA GLU A 91 14.26 5.47 13.55
C GLU A 91 12.84 4.96 13.27
N ALA A 92 11.82 5.67 13.73
CA ALA A 92 10.43 5.31 13.48
C ALA A 92 10.08 5.32 11.97
N ILE A 93 10.55 6.32 11.22
CA ILE A 93 10.39 6.40 9.77
C ILE A 93 11.11 5.24 9.08
N GLN A 94 12.33 4.89 9.53
CA GLN A 94 13.09 3.78 8.96
C GLN A 94 12.36 2.45 9.14
N LEU A 95 11.85 2.16 10.34
CA LEU A 95 11.07 0.95 10.61
C LEU A 95 9.81 0.86 9.74
N VAL A 96 9.06 1.96 9.62
CA VAL A 96 7.87 2.01 8.76
C VAL A 96 8.25 1.84 7.29
N SER A 97 9.33 2.46 6.83
CA SER A 97 9.84 2.30 5.46
C SER A 97 10.22 0.85 5.16
N ASN A 98 10.87 0.18 6.10
CA ASN A 98 11.23 -1.24 5.97
C ASN A 98 10.00 -2.13 5.90
N ARG A 99 9.03 -1.97 6.81
CA ARG A 99 7.77 -2.73 6.85
C ARG A 99 6.98 -2.54 5.56
N HIS A 100 6.89 -1.30 5.07
CA HIS A 100 6.27 -0.95 3.80
C HIS A 100 6.95 -1.67 2.63
N GLY A 101 8.26 -1.52 2.46
CA GLY A 101 8.99 -2.17 1.37
C GLY A 101 8.93 -3.71 1.42
N VAL A 102 8.98 -4.28 2.62
CA VAL A 102 8.85 -5.74 2.83
C VAL A 102 7.50 -6.25 2.32
N ILE A 103 6.39 -5.60 2.72
CA ILE A 103 5.06 -6.12 2.36
C ILE A 103 4.76 -5.91 0.87
N GLU A 104 5.26 -4.84 0.26
CA GLU A 104 5.15 -4.64 -1.19
C GLU A 104 5.96 -5.68 -1.97
N SER A 105 7.19 -5.96 -1.54
CA SER A 105 8.00 -7.04 -2.12
C SER A 105 7.32 -8.39 -1.96
N TYR A 106 6.76 -8.68 -0.78
CA TYR A 106 6.01 -9.90 -0.51
C TYR A 106 4.82 -10.04 -1.45
N GLN A 107 3.97 -9.02 -1.55
CA GLN A 107 2.81 -8.98 -2.44
C GLN A 107 3.22 -9.20 -3.90
N TYR A 108 4.23 -8.49 -4.37
CA TYR A 108 4.76 -8.61 -5.72
C TYR A 108 5.18 -10.05 -6.05
N HIS A 109 5.94 -10.69 -5.15
CA HIS A 109 6.40 -12.06 -5.36
C HIS A 109 5.25 -13.08 -5.29
N ARG A 110 4.27 -12.89 -4.41
CA ARG A 110 3.10 -13.78 -4.34
C ARG A 110 2.25 -13.68 -5.61
N LEU A 111 1.97 -12.47 -6.10
CA LEU A 111 1.24 -12.25 -7.36
C LEU A 111 2.02 -12.82 -8.55
N THR A 112 3.30 -12.49 -8.68
CA THR A 112 4.14 -12.93 -9.80
C THR A 112 4.25 -14.45 -9.86
N ARG A 113 4.41 -15.14 -8.73
CA ARG A 113 4.46 -16.61 -8.68
C ARG A 113 3.16 -17.24 -9.14
N ALA A 114 2.02 -16.73 -8.69
CA ALA A 114 0.72 -17.24 -9.12
C ALA A 114 0.50 -17.04 -10.62
N LEU A 115 0.86 -15.86 -11.15
CA LEU A 115 0.77 -15.54 -12.57
C LEU A 115 1.67 -16.42 -13.42
N VAL A 116 2.94 -16.59 -13.05
CA VAL A 116 3.92 -17.41 -13.79
C VAL A 116 3.55 -18.89 -13.74
N ALA A 117 2.98 -19.36 -12.63
CA ALA A 117 2.47 -20.73 -12.51
C ALA A 117 1.17 -20.98 -13.29
N GLY A 118 0.50 -19.91 -13.76
CA GLY A 118 -0.83 -20.00 -14.39
C GLY A 118 -1.91 -20.48 -13.42
N ASP A 119 -1.71 -20.27 -12.10
CA ASP A 119 -2.67 -20.66 -11.07
C ASP A 119 -3.75 -19.59 -10.88
N TRP A 120 -4.66 -19.54 -11.83
CA TRP A 120 -5.80 -18.61 -11.81
C TRP A 120 -6.77 -18.83 -10.65
N SER A 121 -6.65 -19.95 -9.93
CA SER A 121 -7.42 -20.25 -8.72
C SER A 121 -6.73 -19.75 -7.43
N ALA A 122 -5.52 -19.24 -7.52
CA ALA A 122 -4.79 -18.68 -6.38
C ALA A 122 -5.59 -17.56 -5.70
N PRO A 123 -5.80 -17.62 -4.35
CA PRO A 123 -6.61 -16.62 -3.66
C PRO A 123 -6.15 -15.16 -3.89
N ILE A 124 -4.85 -14.95 -4.06
CA ILE A 124 -4.29 -13.63 -4.33
C ILE A 124 -4.67 -13.10 -5.73
N LEU A 125 -4.78 -13.95 -6.74
CA LEU A 125 -5.27 -13.56 -8.07
C LEU A 125 -6.78 -13.37 -8.07
N LEU A 126 -7.53 -14.21 -7.35
CA LEU A 126 -8.97 -14.03 -7.18
C LEU A 126 -9.30 -12.72 -6.47
N ALA A 127 -8.45 -12.26 -5.57
CA ALA A 127 -8.63 -10.99 -4.87
C ALA A 127 -8.66 -9.78 -5.79
N VAL A 128 -7.92 -9.81 -6.91
CA VAL A 128 -7.93 -8.71 -7.92
C VAL A 128 -9.02 -8.87 -8.98
N SER A 129 -9.85 -9.92 -8.89
CA SER A 129 -10.92 -10.23 -9.83
C SER A 129 -12.32 -9.95 -9.24
N ALA A 130 -12.43 -9.01 -8.31
CA ALA A 130 -13.70 -8.70 -7.66
C ALA A 130 -14.74 -8.22 -8.67
N GLN A 131 -16.02 -8.39 -8.28
CA GLN A 131 -17.13 -7.91 -9.10
C GLN A 131 -17.20 -6.37 -9.05
N PRO A 132 -17.48 -5.72 -10.17
CA PRO A 132 -17.66 -4.28 -10.21
C PRO A 132 -18.80 -3.84 -9.28
N THR A 133 -18.67 -2.64 -8.74
CA THR A 133 -19.76 -1.99 -8.03
C THR A 133 -20.72 -1.35 -9.04
N ASP A 134 -22.03 -1.49 -8.82
CA ASP A 134 -23.06 -0.92 -9.72
C ASP A 134 -23.12 0.62 -9.69
N THR A 135 -22.41 1.25 -8.77
CA THR A 135 -22.43 2.72 -8.60
C THR A 135 -21.06 3.31 -8.86
N PRO A 136 -20.86 4.01 -9.98
CA PRO A 136 -19.59 4.69 -10.23
C PRO A 136 -19.39 5.81 -9.20
N LEU A 137 -18.25 5.81 -8.54
CA LEU A 137 -17.81 6.87 -7.65
C LEU A 137 -17.09 7.98 -8.44
N SER A 138 -17.21 9.23 -7.99
CA SER A 138 -16.26 10.25 -8.44
C SER A 138 -14.86 9.92 -7.93
N TYR A 139 -13.82 10.38 -8.62
CA TYR A 139 -12.43 10.19 -8.16
C TYR A 139 -12.21 10.66 -6.73
N ASP A 140 -12.79 11.79 -6.35
CA ASP A 140 -12.72 12.33 -5.00
C ASP A 140 -13.37 11.39 -3.97
N ALA A 141 -14.59 10.95 -4.22
CA ALA A 141 -15.31 10.03 -3.32
C ALA A 141 -14.56 8.69 -3.18
N MET A 142 -14.03 8.15 -4.27
CA MET A 142 -13.25 6.92 -4.29
C MET A 142 -11.96 7.07 -3.45
N VAL A 143 -11.19 8.13 -3.67
CA VAL A 143 -9.94 8.39 -2.95
C VAL A 143 -10.17 8.51 -1.45
N HIS A 144 -11.19 9.27 -1.04
CA HIS A 144 -11.52 9.42 0.37
C HIS A 144 -12.04 8.13 1.00
N ALA A 145 -12.84 7.34 0.31
CA ALA A 145 -13.33 6.05 0.80
C ALA A 145 -12.16 5.06 1.02
N LEU A 146 -11.31 4.87 0.02
CA LEU A 146 -10.17 3.96 0.10
C LEU A 146 -9.19 4.33 1.20
N THR A 147 -8.86 5.61 1.31
CA THR A 147 -7.90 6.06 2.33
C THR A 147 -8.50 6.00 3.73
N ALA A 148 -9.82 6.21 3.92
CA ALA A 148 -10.48 6.02 5.20
C ALA A 148 -10.38 4.56 5.67
N GLU A 149 -10.68 3.59 4.79
CA GLU A 149 -10.53 2.16 5.08
C GLU A 149 -9.08 1.76 5.39
N SER A 150 -8.12 2.36 4.66
CA SER A 150 -6.69 2.11 4.87
C SER A 150 -6.22 2.67 6.22
N VAL A 151 -6.71 3.83 6.64
CA VAL A 151 -6.45 4.41 7.96
C VAL A 151 -7.02 3.52 9.08
N GLU A 152 -8.25 3.03 8.92
CA GLU A 152 -8.89 2.13 9.90
C GLU A 152 -8.08 0.83 10.05
N ALA A 153 -7.56 0.28 8.96
CA ALA A 153 -6.79 -0.96 8.96
C ALA A 153 -5.33 -0.78 9.42
N ALA A 154 -4.78 0.43 9.45
CA ALA A 154 -3.35 0.68 9.53
C ALA A 154 -2.66 0.01 10.72
N ALA A 155 -3.19 0.17 11.93
CA ALA A 155 -2.57 -0.40 13.12
C ALA A 155 -2.58 -1.93 13.12
N SER A 156 -3.69 -2.55 12.71
CA SER A 156 -3.80 -4.01 12.65
C SER A 156 -2.94 -4.61 11.53
N PHE A 157 -2.85 -3.93 10.40
CA PHE A 157 -2.02 -4.31 9.28
C PHE A 157 -0.53 -4.28 9.65
N ASP A 158 -0.06 -3.19 10.27
CA ASP A 158 1.30 -3.04 10.75
C ASP A 158 1.67 -4.12 11.77
N ALA A 159 0.79 -4.39 12.75
CA ALA A 159 1.00 -5.45 13.74
C ALA A 159 1.11 -6.85 13.11
N VAL A 160 0.36 -7.14 12.05
CA VAL A 160 0.48 -8.41 11.31
C VAL A 160 1.86 -8.52 10.66
N ILE A 161 2.35 -7.46 10.05
CA ILE A 161 3.67 -7.45 9.40
C ILE A 161 4.77 -7.62 10.44
N GLU A 162 4.76 -6.82 11.51
CA GLU A 162 5.75 -6.90 12.58
C GLU A 162 5.83 -8.29 13.20
N ALA A 163 4.70 -8.94 13.46
CA ALA A 163 4.66 -10.26 14.09
C ALA A 163 5.10 -11.41 13.16
N ASN A 164 4.88 -11.29 11.84
CA ASN A 164 5.01 -12.40 10.90
C ASN A 164 6.16 -12.28 9.91
N VAL A 165 6.87 -11.14 9.87
CA VAL A 165 8.10 -10.96 9.09
C VAL A 165 9.31 -11.15 10.01
N PRO A 166 10.48 -11.61 9.51
CA PRO A 166 11.71 -11.69 10.32
C PRO A 166 12.04 -10.36 10.99
N GLU A 167 12.37 -10.40 12.28
CA GLU A 167 12.58 -9.23 13.15
C GLU A 167 13.59 -8.24 12.58
N ARG A 168 14.67 -8.75 12.01
CA ARG A 168 15.69 -7.92 11.35
C ARG A 168 15.11 -6.97 10.29
N PHE A 169 14.08 -7.40 9.56
CA PHE A 169 13.51 -6.63 8.45
C PHE A 169 12.47 -5.59 8.91
N VAL A 170 11.94 -5.72 10.12
CA VAL A 170 10.78 -4.90 10.56
C VAL A 170 10.98 -4.21 11.89
N SER A 171 12.04 -4.55 12.67
CA SER A 171 12.27 -4.02 14.01
C SER A 171 13.70 -3.52 14.22
N ASP A 172 14.57 -3.62 13.23
CA ASP A 172 15.94 -3.12 13.26
C ASP A 172 16.02 -1.76 12.50
N PRO A 173 16.18 -0.63 13.22
CA PRO A 173 16.25 0.69 12.57
C PRO A 173 17.58 0.94 11.84
N ASP A 174 18.62 0.14 12.10
CA ASP A 174 19.90 0.22 11.40
C ASP A 174 19.89 -0.58 10.08
N PHE A 175 18.86 -1.38 9.85
CA PHE A 175 18.66 -2.13 8.63
C PHE A 175 17.87 -1.29 7.61
N GLU A 176 18.31 -1.29 6.36
CA GLU A 176 17.57 -0.72 5.22
C GLU A 176 17.12 -1.84 4.28
N TRP A 177 15.79 -1.95 4.11
CA TRP A 177 15.20 -2.98 3.25
C TRP A 177 15.54 -2.74 1.77
N THR A 178 15.35 -1.52 1.29
CA THR A 178 15.53 -1.18 -0.13
C THR A 178 17.00 -1.31 -0.54
N GLY A 179 17.25 -2.17 -1.54
CA GLY A 179 18.62 -2.44 -2.01
C GLY A 179 19.40 -3.42 -1.13
N SER A 180 18.75 -4.06 -0.16
CA SER A 180 19.40 -5.03 0.74
C SER A 180 19.76 -6.36 0.07
N GLY A 181 19.12 -6.65 -1.08
CA GLY A 181 19.24 -7.94 -1.77
C GLY A 181 18.32 -9.04 -1.24
N TYR A 182 17.57 -8.77 -0.14
CA TYR A 182 16.60 -9.73 0.41
C TYR A 182 15.23 -9.68 -0.27
N GLU A 183 14.96 -8.65 -1.08
CA GLU A 183 13.67 -8.41 -1.70
C GLU A 183 13.18 -9.59 -2.53
N SER A 184 14.09 -10.20 -3.32
CA SER A 184 13.75 -11.31 -4.23
C SER A 184 13.42 -12.62 -3.51
N GLY A 185 13.83 -12.78 -2.25
CA GLY A 185 13.64 -13.98 -1.44
C GLY A 185 12.71 -13.78 -0.23
N VAL A 186 11.97 -12.69 -0.16
CA VAL A 186 11.18 -12.33 1.03
C VAL A 186 10.22 -13.41 1.49
N VAL A 187 9.55 -14.10 0.58
CA VAL A 187 8.59 -15.17 0.90
C VAL A 187 9.29 -16.36 1.54
N GLU A 188 10.46 -16.74 1.02
CA GLU A 188 11.30 -17.81 1.55
C GLU A 188 11.82 -17.43 2.94
N HIS A 189 12.30 -16.21 3.13
CA HIS A 189 12.76 -15.72 4.44
C HIS A 189 11.65 -15.77 5.49
N VAL A 190 10.42 -15.39 5.12
CA VAL A 190 9.27 -15.51 6.02
C VAL A 190 8.98 -16.98 6.32
N LEU A 191 8.96 -17.84 5.29
CA LEU A 191 8.67 -19.26 5.47
C LEU A 191 9.71 -19.95 6.36
N ASP A 192 11.00 -19.68 6.12
CA ASP A 192 12.11 -20.34 6.83
C ASP A 192 12.23 -19.89 8.29
N GLN A 193 11.98 -18.61 8.57
CA GLN A 193 12.21 -18.05 9.90
C GLN A 193 10.94 -17.95 10.77
N LYS A 194 9.76 -17.79 10.16
CA LYS A 194 8.48 -17.62 10.85
C LYS A 194 7.47 -18.73 10.58
N GLY A 195 7.72 -19.55 9.56
CA GLY A 195 6.92 -20.72 9.21
C GLY A 195 5.65 -20.44 8.39
N PRO A 196 4.91 -21.52 8.01
CA PRO A 196 3.79 -21.41 7.07
C PRO A 196 2.58 -20.65 7.63
N VAL A 197 2.42 -20.58 8.94
CA VAL A 197 1.35 -19.81 9.57
C VAL A 197 1.55 -18.32 9.36
N ALA A 198 2.79 -17.85 9.41
CA ALA A 198 3.14 -16.45 9.15
C ALA A 198 2.86 -16.09 7.67
N VAL A 199 3.27 -16.97 6.74
CA VAL A 199 2.94 -16.80 5.31
C VAL A 199 1.43 -16.67 5.10
N LYS A 200 0.62 -17.53 5.71
CA LYS A 200 -0.84 -17.46 5.59
C LYS A 200 -1.43 -16.17 6.15
N ARG A 201 -0.89 -15.65 7.26
CA ARG A 201 -1.35 -14.39 7.85
C ARG A 201 -1.03 -13.20 6.96
N LEU A 202 0.17 -13.16 6.37
CA LEU A 202 0.56 -12.13 5.42
C LEU A 202 -0.25 -12.23 4.12
N ASP A 203 -0.48 -13.44 3.59
CA ASP A 203 -1.36 -13.66 2.44
C ASP A 203 -2.75 -13.09 2.70
N ASN A 204 -3.34 -13.35 3.86
CA ASN A 204 -4.67 -12.83 4.19
C ASN A 204 -4.69 -11.29 4.26
N ALA A 205 -3.66 -10.66 4.85
CA ALA A 205 -3.57 -9.21 4.93
C ALA A 205 -3.49 -8.57 3.53
N VAL A 206 -2.65 -9.14 2.65
CA VAL A 206 -2.51 -8.69 1.26
C VAL A 206 -3.79 -8.93 0.46
N ILE A 207 -4.45 -10.08 0.63
CA ILE A 207 -5.71 -10.40 -0.05
C ILE A 207 -6.80 -9.38 0.29
N VAL A 208 -6.97 -9.01 1.56
CA VAL A 208 -7.94 -7.98 1.97
C VAL A 208 -7.65 -6.63 1.31
N GLN A 209 -6.39 -6.23 1.23
CA GLN A 209 -5.97 -5.01 0.54
C GLN A 209 -6.31 -5.07 -0.96
N LEU A 210 -5.98 -6.16 -1.63
CA LEU A 210 -6.24 -6.36 -3.07
C LEU A 210 -7.74 -6.42 -3.38
N GLN A 211 -8.56 -6.95 -2.48
CA GLN A 211 -10.02 -6.94 -2.63
C GLN A 211 -10.58 -5.52 -2.59
N ARG A 212 -10.08 -4.64 -1.72
CA ARG A 212 -10.45 -3.22 -1.69
C ARG A 212 -10.09 -2.53 -3.00
N PHE A 213 -8.88 -2.78 -3.51
CA PHE A 213 -8.45 -2.28 -4.81
C PHE A 213 -9.40 -2.71 -5.92
N SER A 214 -9.73 -4.00 -6.01
CA SER A 214 -10.49 -4.56 -7.12
C SER A 214 -11.94 -4.06 -7.17
N VAL A 215 -12.56 -3.78 -6.02
CA VAL A 215 -13.93 -3.22 -5.94
C VAL A 215 -14.04 -1.86 -6.63
N VAL A 216 -12.98 -1.05 -6.62
CA VAL A 216 -13.00 0.32 -7.19
C VAL A 216 -12.29 0.42 -8.54
N ALA A 217 -11.47 -0.57 -8.90
CA ALA A 217 -10.72 -0.62 -10.15
C ALA A 217 -11.55 -1.24 -11.30
N SER A 218 -12.69 -1.81 -11.00
CA SER A 218 -13.65 -2.43 -11.94
C SER A 218 -14.78 -1.48 -12.28
#